data_3603f600ab9606d136521fcda101b352
#
_entry.id   3603f600ab9606d136521fcda101b352
#
_cell.length_a   1.000
_cell.length_b   1.000
_cell.length_c   1.000
_cell.angle_alpha   90.00
_cell.angle_beta   90.00
_cell.angle_gamma   90.00
#
_symmetry.space_group_name_H-M   'P 1'
#
loop_
_entity.id
_entity.type
_entity.pdbx_description
1 polymer ?
#
loop_
_entity_poly.entity_id
_entity_poly.type
_entity_poly.pdbx_seq_one_letter_code
_entity_poly.pdbx_strand_id
1 'polypeptide(L)'
;MIKLYRGDAITVLRRLPDCSVQCCITSPPYWGLRDYGTATWQNGDAECEHKNGRDAPAASTVTGGIPHMGSEGIQRDICGKCGACRIDRQLGLEPTPSEYVARMVEVFAEVRRVLRPDGTLWLNIGDSYAASGPPGGQGKQRSNVGSEGVTLRLAPPGLKPKDLCGIPWRLAFALQADGWCLRSDIIWHKPNPMPESVRDRPTKSHEYVFLLSKSARYFWDQEAVREGYADDRNGASNARSHRYLEATGKRTKSTTLAIGSGKSGRNLRSVWTIPPRAFHGAHFATFPPAMVERCVKAGTSERGACPQCGKAW
;
A
#
# COMPACT_ATOMS: atom_id res chain seq x y z
N MET A 1 -21.34 -10.69 11.65
CA MET A 1 -21.19 -11.73 10.60
C MET A 1 -20.10 -11.29 9.63
N ILE A 2 -19.10 -12.14 9.33
CA ILE A 2 -18.06 -11.89 8.32
C ILE A 2 -18.52 -12.47 7.00
N LYS A 3 -18.42 -11.69 5.90
CA LYS A 3 -18.71 -12.16 4.54
C LYS A 3 -17.41 -12.15 3.74
N LEU A 4 -17.10 -13.25 3.06
CA LEU A 4 -15.94 -13.38 2.20
C LEU A 4 -16.40 -13.41 0.74
N TYR A 5 -15.78 -12.56 -0.08
CA TYR A 5 -16.03 -12.52 -1.52
C TYR A 5 -14.72 -12.90 -2.24
N ARG A 6 -14.78 -13.88 -3.12
CA ARG A 6 -13.65 -14.33 -3.95
C ARG A 6 -13.88 -13.89 -5.39
N GLY A 7 -12.87 -13.28 -5.99
CA GLY A 7 -12.90 -12.88 -7.40
C GLY A 7 -12.03 -11.66 -7.67
N ASP A 8 -12.09 -11.20 -8.91
CA ASP A 8 -11.47 -9.94 -9.33
C ASP A 8 -12.07 -8.75 -8.56
N ALA A 9 -11.22 -7.84 -8.11
CA ALA A 9 -11.60 -6.74 -7.22
C ALA A 9 -12.70 -5.86 -7.82
N ILE A 10 -12.56 -5.43 -9.08
CA ILE A 10 -13.54 -4.57 -9.75
C ILE A 10 -14.88 -5.33 -9.90
N THR A 11 -14.81 -6.58 -10.35
CA THR A 11 -16.00 -7.42 -10.56
C THR A 11 -16.76 -7.64 -9.26
N VAL A 12 -16.05 -7.86 -8.15
CA VAL A 12 -16.66 -8.04 -6.83
C VAL A 12 -17.23 -6.72 -6.31
N LEU A 13 -16.48 -5.63 -6.39
CA LEU A 13 -16.93 -4.30 -5.94
C LEU A 13 -18.22 -3.88 -6.64
N ARG A 14 -18.35 -4.13 -7.96
CA ARG A 14 -19.56 -3.82 -8.73
C ARG A 14 -20.82 -4.52 -8.26
N ARG A 15 -20.70 -5.62 -7.50
CA ARG A 15 -21.83 -6.34 -6.89
C ARG A 15 -22.25 -5.74 -5.55
N LEU A 16 -21.41 -4.89 -4.94
CA LEU A 16 -21.73 -4.24 -3.68
C LEU A 16 -22.60 -3.00 -3.92
N PRO A 17 -23.60 -2.76 -3.06
CA PRO A 17 -24.44 -1.57 -3.16
C PRO A 17 -23.62 -0.29 -2.99
N ASP A 18 -24.07 0.79 -3.61
CA ASP A 18 -23.53 2.12 -3.40
C ASP A 18 -23.67 2.54 -1.93
N CYS A 19 -22.70 3.30 -1.44
CA CYS A 19 -22.74 3.88 -0.11
C CYS A 19 -23.00 2.87 1.03
N SER A 20 -22.53 1.63 0.88
CA SER A 20 -22.78 0.52 1.83
C SER A 20 -21.61 0.25 2.79
N VAL A 21 -20.42 0.78 2.51
CA VAL A 21 -19.18 0.50 3.25
C VAL A 21 -18.70 1.75 3.97
N GLN A 22 -18.41 1.64 5.26
CA GLN A 22 -17.91 2.77 6.07
C GLN A 22 -16.41 2.99 5.90
N CYS A 23 -15.61 1.92 5.80
CA CYS A 23 -14.16 2.01 5.79
C CYS A 23 -13.60 0.94 4.87
N CYS A 24 -12.61 1.31 4.06
CA CYS A 24 -11.81 0.40 3.27
C CYS A 24 -10.35 0.45 3.76
N ILE A 25 -9.75 -0.70 4.05
CA ILE A 25 -8.35 -0.82 4.45
C ILE A 25 -7.72 -1.83 3.51
N THR A 26 -6.71 -1.41 2.77
CA THR A 26 -6.13 -2.27 1.73
C THR A 26 -4.65 -2.01 1.49
N SER A 27 -3.96 -3.06 1.06
CA SER A 27 -2.63 -3.03 0.49
C SER A 27 -2.70 -3.75 -0.87
N PRO A 28 -2.87 -3.02 -1.97
CA PRO A 28 -2.93 -3.62 -3.30
C PRO A 28 -1.58 -4.23 -3.70
N PRO A 29 -1.52 -5.07 -4.73
CA PRO A 29 -0.25 -5.53 -5.28
C PRO A 29 0.64 -4.35 -5.65
N TYR A 30 1.87 -4.33 -5.12
CA TYR A 30 2.82 -3.25 -5.39
C TYR A 30 3.43 -3.40 -6.79
N TRP A 31 3.65 -2.28 -7.46
CA TRP A 31 4.20 -2.27 -8.81
C TRP A 31 5.59 -2.90 -8.88
N GLY A 32 5.77 -3.83 -9.82
CA GLY A 32 7.06 -4.44 -10.13
C GLY A 32 7.60 -5.41 -9.08
N LEU A 33 6.84 -5.77 -8.02
CA LEU A 33 7.37 -6.60 -6.94
C LEU A 33 7.09 -8.09 -7.09
N ARG A 34 5.90 -8.52 -7.50
CA ARG A 34 5.51 -9.93 -7.47
C ARG A 34 4.59 -10.31 -8.63
N ASP A 35 4.85 -11.47 -9.21
CA ASP A 35 3.94 -12.22 -10.06
C ASP A 35 3.31 -13.33 -9.21
N TYR A 36 1.98 -13.29 -9.08
CA TYR A 36 1.21 -14.29 -8.31
C TYR A 36 0.77 -15.47 -9.19
N GLY A 37 1.19 -15.52 -10.45
CA GLY A 37 0.87 -16.61 -11.36
C GLY A 37 -0.61 -16.67 -11.76
N THR A 38 -1.29 -15.52 -11.82
CA THR A 38 -2.72 -15.43 -12.14
C THR A 38 -3.02 -15.40 -13.64
N ALA A 39 -2.00 -15.41 -14.47
CA ALA A 39 -2.14 -15.40 -15.92
C ALA A 39 -2.92 -16.61 -16.43
N THR A 40 -3.70 -16.39 -17.48
CA THR A 40 -4.42 -17.43 -18.22
C THR A 40 -3.99 -17.41 -19.68
N TRP A 41 -4.16 -18.56 -20.35
CA TRP A 41 -3.88 -18.69 -21.78
C TRP A 41 -5.18 -18.63 -22.57
N GLN A 42 -5.17 -17.91 -23.68
CA GLN A 42 -6.32 -17.80 -24.58
C GLN A 42 -5.91 -18.11 -26.04
N ASN A 43 -6.87 -18.61 -26.82
CA ASN A 43 -6.73 -18.86 -28.25
C ASN A 43 -5.63 -19.88 -28.63
N GLY A 44 -5.41 -20.91 -27.80
CA GLY A 44 -4.46 -21.98 -28.05
C GLY A 44 -5.08 -23.35 -27.91
N ASP A 45 -4.24 -24.36 -28.05
CA ASP A 45 -4.63 -25.75 -27.80
C ASP A 45 -4.84 -25.98 -26.30
N ALA A 46 -6.04 -26.46 -25.94
CA ALA A 46 -6.43 -26.72 -24.54
C ALA A 46 -5.60 -27.85 -23.88
N GLU A 47 -5.06 -28.77 -24.69
CA GLU A 47 -4.20 -29.88 -24.23
C GLU A 47 -2.72 -29.50 -24.17
N CYS A 48 -2.38 -28.26 -24.56
CA CYS A 48 -1.01 -27.80 -24.56
C CYS A 48 -0.54 -27.46 -23.13
N GLU A 49 0.50 -28.14 -22.67
CA GLU A 49 1.28 -27.64 -21.53
C GLU A 49 1.98 -26.35 -21.93
N HIS A 50 1.29 -25.22 -21.73
CA HIS A 50 1.84 -23.91 -22.05
C HIS A 50 3.09 -23.63 -21.23
N LYS A 51 4.25 -23.61 -21.86
CA LYS A 51 5.49 -23.16 -21.21
C LYS A 51 5.57 -21.65 -21.28
N ASN A 52 5.66 -21.03 -20.11
CA ASN A 52 6.08 -19.64 -20.03
C ASN A 52 7.41 -19.52 -20.79
N GLY A 53 7.59 -18.51 -21.64
CA GLY A 53 8.81 -18.32 -22.43
C GLY A 53 10.12 -18.19 -21.61
N ARG A 54 10.06 -18.42 -20.28
CA ARG A 54 11.21 -18.58 -19.38
C ARG A 54 11.88 -19.95 -19.50
N ASP A 55 11.18 -20.98 -19.98
CA ASP A 55 11.68 -22.35 -20.11
C ASP A 55 12.16 -22.67 -21.53
N ALA A 56 12.06 -21.73 -22.46
CA ALA A 56 12.73 -21.88 -23.75
C ALA A 56 14.25 -21.90 -23.49
N PRO A 57 14.99 -22.94 -23.92
CA PRO A 57 16.45 -22.93 -23.85
C PRO A 57 16.91 -21.66 -24.58
N ALA A 58 17.82 -20.92 -23.93
CA ALA A 58 18.43 -19.74 -24.57
C ALA A 58 18.84 -20.13 -25.97
N ALA A 59 18.25 -19.51 -26.97
CA ALA A 59 18.61 -19.74 -28.36
C ALA A 59 20.12 -19.56 -28.43
N SER A 60 20.83 -20.61 -28.85
CA SER A 60 22.26 -20.61 -29.01
C SER A 60 22.67 -19.38 -29.83
N THR A 61 23.48 -18.54 -29.22
CA THR A 61 24.12 -17.40 -29.87
C THR A 61 25.02 -17.91 -30.98
N VAL A 62 24.53 -17.92 -32.19
CA VAL A 62 25.38 -17.95 -33.37
C VAL A 62 25.11 -16.67 -34.14
N THR A 63 26.18 -15.89 -34.23
CA THR A 63 26.44 -14.75 -35.13
C THR A 63 25.66 -13.44 -34.90
N GLY A 64 26.36 -12.45 -34.34
CA GLY A 64 26.49 -11.05 -34.77
C GLY A 64 25.30 -10.33 -35.37
N GLY A 65 24.20 -10.18 -34.65
CA GLY A 65 23.10 -9.30 -35.05
C GLY A 65 22.72 -8.38 -33.89
N ILE A 66 22.64 -7.10 -34.16
CA ILE A 66 22.15 -6.08 -33.24
C ILE A 66 20.76 -6.46 -32.75
N PRO A 67 20.47 -6.56 -31.46
CA PRO A 67 19.11 -6.87 -31.00
C PRO A 67 18.17 -5.72 -31.34
N HIS A 68 17.19 -5.95 -32.16
CA HIS A 68 16.10 -5.01 -32.37
C HIS A 68 15.33 -4.79 -31.04
N MET A 69 15.41 -3.57 -30.51
CA MET A 69 14.69 -3.10 -29.33
C MET A 69 13.17 -3.02 -29.65
N GLY A 70 12.46 -4.13 -29.68
CA GLY A 70 11.03 -4.08 -29.96
C GLY A 70 10.31 -5.44 -29.93
N SER A 71 11.04 -6.53 -30.03
CA SER A 71 10.43 -7.86 -30.17
C SER A 71 10.41 -8.71 -28.90
N GLU A 72 11.15 -8.35 -27.88
CA GLU A 72 11.29 -9.19 -26.68
C GLU A 72 10.06 -9.17 -25.74
N GLY A 73 9.23 -8.12 -25.78
CA GLY A 73 8.00 -8.04 -24.99
C GLY A 73 6.88 -8.92 -25.53
N ILE A 74 6.75 -9.00 -26.84
CA ILE A 74 5.65 -9.70 -27.55
C ILE A 74 5.84 -11.22 -27.49
N GLN A 75 7.05 -11.73 -27.55
CA GLN A 75 7.33 -13.18 -27.54
C GLN A 75 7.06 -13.87 -26.20
N ARG A 76 7.01 -13.13 -25.09
CA ARG A 76 6.76 -13.71 -23.75
C ARG A 76 5.29 -14.00 -23.48
N ASP A 77 4.40 -13.37 -24.21
CA ASP A 77 2.95 -13.50 -24.05
C ASP A 77 2.33 -14.47 -25.06
N ILE A 78 3.15 -15.14 -25.86
CA ILE A 78 2.69 -16.14 -26.83
C ILE A 78 3.36 -17.48 -26.51
N CYS A 79 2.57 -18.55 -26.44
CA CYS A 79 3.06 -19.90 -26.28
C CYS A 79 3.80 -20.34 -27.54
N GLY A 80 5.09 -20.66 -27.43
CA GLY A 80 5.91 -21.11 -28.56
C GLY A 80 5.49 -22.47 -29.19
N LYS A 81 4.61 -23.24 -28.50
CA LYS A 81 4.10 -24.51 -28.98
C LYS A 81 2.79 -24.39 -29.76
N CYS A 82 1.82 -23.65 -29.25
CA CYS A 82 0.46 -23.63 -29.81
C CYS A 82 -0.02 -22.21 -30.18
N GLY A 83 0.79 -21.17 -29.99
CA GLY A 83 0.42 -19.79 -30.30
C GLY A 83 -0.60 -19.17 -29.33
N ALA A 84 -0.94 -19.81 -28.20
CA ALA A 84 -1.81 -19.23 -27.20
C ALA A 84 -1.24 -17.91 -26.67
N CYS A 85 -2.10 -16.90 -26.45
CA CYS A 85 -1.72 -15.65 -25.83
C CYS A 85 -1.88 -15.74 -24.32
N ARG A 86 -0.84 -15.36 -23.58
CA ARG A 86 -0.89 -15.20 -22.14
C ARG A 86 -1.57 -13.88 -21.79
N ILE A 87 -2.66 -13.96 -21.04
CA ILE A 87 -3.34 -12.78 -20.52
C ILE A 87 -3.16 -12.73 -19.02
N ASP A 88 -2.48 -11.69 -18.56
CA ASP A 88 -2.32 -11.41 -17.14
C ASP A 88 -3.02 -10.10 -16.79
N ARG A 89 -4.06 -10.21 -15.96
CA ARG A 89 -4.80 -9.06 -15.46
C ARG A 89 -4.38 -8.64 -14.05
N GLN A 90 -3.33 -9.25 -13.53
CA GLN A 90 -2.81 -8.94 -12.22
C GLN A 90 -2.36 -7.47 -12.16
N LEU A 91 -2.78 -6.77 -11.12
CA LEU A 91 -2.24 -5.45 -10.79
C LEU A 91 -0.79 -5.57 -10.32
N GLY A 92 0.04 -4.58 -10.64
CA GLY A 92 1.44 -4.53 -10.28
C GLY A 92 2.39 -5.11 -11.33
N LEU A 93 1.89 -5.60 -12.46
CA LEU A 93 2.69 -6.11 -13.59
C LEU A 93 2.67 -5.18 -14.81
N GLU A 94 2.05 -4.03 -14.69
CA GLU A 94 1.96 -3.05 -15.76
C GLU A 94 3.37 -2.61 -16.23
N PRO A 95 3.57 -2.37 -17.53
CA PRO A 95 4.86 -1.98 -18.10
C PRO A 95 5.41 -0.68 -17.52
N THR A 96 4.54 0.25 -17.17
CA THR A 96 4.93 1.58 -16.67
C THR A 96 4.23 1.95 -15.36
N PRO A 97 4.86 2.80 -14.52
CA PRO A 97 4.20 3.37 -13.34
C PRO A 97 2.88 4.08 -13.66
N SER A 98 2.80 4.74 -14.81
CA SER A 98 1.61 5.49 -15.22
C SER A 98 0.43 4.57 -15.52
N GLU A 99 0.65 3.46 -16.21
CA GLU A 99 -0.38 2.45 -16.48
C GLU A 99 -0.86 1.78 -15.18
N TYR A 100 0.08 1.45 -14.28
CA TYR A 100 -0.27 0.93 -12.95
C TYR A 100 -1.17 1.89 -12.19
N VAL A 101 -0.78 3.18 -12.13
CA VAL A 101 -1.56 4.21 -11.44
C VAL A 101 -2.95 4.36 -12.07
N ALA A 102 -3.04 4.37 -13.40
CA ALA A 102 -4.33 4.46 -14.10
C ALA A 102 -5.27 3.29 -13.74
N ARG A 103 -4.76 2.05 -13.77
CA ARG A 103 -5.54 0.87 -13.36
C ARG A 103 -5.94 0.90 -11.89
N MET A 104 -5.07 1.40 -11.03
CA MET A 104 -5.39 1.57 -9.61
C MET A 104 -6.51 2.60 -9.39
N VAL A 105 -6.52 3.71 -10.15
CA VAL A 105 -7.61 4.70 -10.11
C VAL A 105 -8.94 4.04 -10.49
N GLU A 106 -8.99 3.18 -11.50
CA GLU A 106 -10.20 2.43 -11.87
C GLU A 106 -10.74 1.57 -10.71
N VAL A 107 -9.85 0.85 -10.01
CA VAL A 107 -10.23 0.05 -8.83
C VAL A 107 -10.77 0.95 -7.71
N PHE A 108 -10.08 2.05 -7.43
CA PHE A 108 -10.48 2.95 -6.36
C PHE A 108 -11.69 3.81 -6.69
N ALA A 109 -12.03 4.01 -7.95
CA ALA A 109 -13.32 4.59 -8.35
C ALA A 109 -14.48 3.70 -7.86
N GLU A 110 -14.39 2.37 -8.01
CA GLU A 110 -15.38 1.46 -7.47
C GLU A 110 -15.39 1.42 -5.94
N VAL A 111 -14.22 1.49 -5.29
CA VAL A 111 -14.15 1.63 -3.83
C VAL A 111 -14.85 2.92 -3.39
N ARG A 112 -14.63 4.03 -4.10
CA ARG A 112 -15.29 5.31 -3.81
C ARG A 112 -16.80 5.24 -3.97
N ARG A 113 -17.31 4.51 -4.97
CA ARG A 113 -18.73 4.28 -5.19
C ARG A 113 -19.36 3.57 -3.99
N VAL A 114 -18.77 2.47 -3.54
CA VAL A 114 -19.31 1.65 -2.44
C VAL A 114 -19.12 2.29 -1.06
N LEU A 115 -18.15 3.18 -0.90
CA LEU A 115 -17.98 3.91 0.36
C LEU A 115 -19.13 4.90 0.60
N ARG A 116 -19.52 4.99 1.85
CA ARG A 116 -20.49 6.00 2.33
C ARG A 116 -19.95 7.41 2.10
N PRO A 117 -20.82 8.44 2.09
CA PRO A 117 -20.38 9.83 1.94
C PRO A 117 -19.34 10.28 2.99
N ASP A 118 -19.43 9.73 4.20
CA ASP A 118 -18.51 9.97 5.32
C ASP A 118 -17.43 8.87 5.47
N GLY A 119 -17.31 7.98 4.48
CA GLY A 119 -16.40 6.84 4.50
C GLY A 119 -14.95 7.21 4.26
N THR A 120 -14.04 6.34 4.72
CA THR A 120 -12.58 6.49 4.62
C THR A 120 -11.93 5.33 3.91
N LEU A 121 -10.85 5.63 3.18
CA LEU A 121 -9.93 4.67 2.59
C LEU A 121 -8.56 4.81 3.25
N TRP A 122 -8.02 3.67 3.72
CA TRP A 122 -6.67 3.54 4.26
C TRP A 122 -5.86 2.69 3.30
N LEU A 123 -4.97 3.35 2.57
CA LEU A 123 -4.19 2.75 1.49
C LEU A 123 -2.75 2.58 1.92
N ASN A 124 -2.36 1.33 2.26
CA ASN A 124 -0.97 1.00 2.48
C ASN A 124 -0.30 0.66 1.17
N ILE A 125 0.80 1.33 0.87
CA ILE A 125 1.56 1.11 -0.36
C ILE A 125 3.05 1.39 -0.17
N GLY A 126 3.88 0.48 -0.69
CA GLY A 126 5.32 0.63 -0.77
C GLY A 126 5.76 1.17 -2.11
N ASP A 127 7.01 1.64 -2.15
CA ASP A 127 7.65 2.14 -3.36
C ASP A 127 8.68 1.14 -3.88
N SER A 128 9.03 1.24 -5.14
CA SER A 128 10.05 0.45 -5.81
C SER A 128 11.10 1.35 -6.47
N TYR A 129 12.20 0.73 -6.89
CA TYR A 129 13.28 1.41 -7.61
C TYR A 129 13.33 0.93 -9.05
N ALA A 130 13.58 1.86 -9.96
CA ALA A 130 13.83 1.53 -11.36
C ALA A 130 15.08 0.64 -11.48
N ALA A 131 15.02 -0.35 -12.37
CA ALA A 131 16.13 -1.28 -12.55
C ALA A 131 17.42 -0.58 -12.96
N SER A 132 18.55 -1.10 -12.51
CA SER A 132 19.88 -0.46 -12.67
C SER A 132 20.89 -1.30 -13.41
N GLY A 133 20.47 -2.33 -14.14
CA GLY A 133 21.44 -3.24 -14.76
C GLY A 133 21.23 -3.44 -16.26
N PRO A 134 22.31 -3.80 -17.00
CA PRO A 134 22.19 -4.27 -18.37
C PRO A 134 21.34 -5.55 -18.42
N PRO A 135 20.71 -5.87 -19.56
CA PRO A 135 20.01 -7.12 -19.75
C PRO A 135 20.96 -8.30 -19.44
N GLY A 136 20.66 -9.10 -18.42
CA GLY A 136 21.51 -10.25 -18.05
C GLY A 136 22.29 -10.10 -16.74
N GLY A 137 22.27 -8.96 -16.07
CA GLY A 137 22.93 -8.79 -14.77
C GLY A 137 22.29 -9.69 -13.69
N GLN A 138 23.12 -10.50 -13.02
CA GLN A 138 22.73 -11.40 -11.94
C GLN A 138 22.24 -10.58 -10.73
N GLY A 139 20.94 -10.31 -10.64
CA GLY A 139 20.31 -9.56 -9.56
C GLY A 139 19.40 -10.37 -8.66
N LYS A 140 19.49 -11.70 -8.66
CA LYS A 140 18.65 -12.54 -7.79
C LYS A 140 19.49 -13.17 -6.70
N GLN A 141 19.27 -12.79 -5.45
CA GLN A 141 19.62 -13.65 -4.34
C GLN A 141 18.80 -14.95 -4.44
N ARG A 142 19.48 -16.09 -4.58
CA ARG A 142 18.88 -17.43 -4.62
C ARG A 142 18.04 -17.81 -3.38
N SER A 143 18.07 -17.00 -2.33
CA SER A 143 17.39 -17.24 -1.05
C SER A 143 15.93 -16.77 -0.98
N ASN A 144 15.44 -16.00 -1.96
CA ASN A 144 14.04 -15.58 -1.98
C ASN A 144 13.18 -16.59 -2.75
N VAL A 145 12.90 -17.72 -2.12
CA VAL A 145 11.87 -18.66 -2.57
C VAL A 145 10.53 -17.90 -2.62
N GLY A 146 9.94 -17.81 -3.80
CA GLY A 146 8.67 -17.09 -4.04
C GLY A 146 8.81 -15.68 -4.63
N SER A 147 10.02 -15.10 -4.73
CA SER A 147 10.26 -13.90 -5.53
C SER A 147 10.76 -14.26 -6.93
N GLU A 148 10.00 -15.04 -7.67
CA GLU A 148 10.15 -15.09 -9.12
C GLU A 148 9.66 -13.75 -9.70
N GLY A 149 10.30 -12.66 -9.22
CA GLY A 149 9.90 -11.31 -9.51
C GLY A 149 10.12 -10.97 -10.97
N VAL A 150 9.19 -10.23 -11.50
CA VAL A 150 9.37 -9.43 -12.70
C VAL A 150 10.66 -8.62 -12.52
N THR A 151 11.72 -9.06 -13.18
CA THR A 151 12.95 -8.28 -13.24
C THR A 151 12.69 -7.17 -14.25
N LEU A 152 12.38 -5.98 -13.78
CA LEU A 152 12.45 -4.78 -14.62
C LEU A 152 13.91 -4.65 -15.06
N ARG A 153 14.24 -5.17 -16.22
CA ARG A 153 15.61 -5.22 -16.73
C ARG A 153 16.09 -3.88 -17.25
N LEU A 154 15.14 -2.98 -17.55
CA LEU A 154 15.39 -1.62 -18.00
C LEU A 154 14.56 -0.66 -17.16
N ALA A 155 15.06 0.54 -16.94
CA ALA A 155 14.26 1.60 -16.35
C ALA A 155 13.07 1.89 -17.28
N PRO A 156 11.84 1.96 -16.77
CA PRO A 156 10.68 2.27 -17.59
C PRO A 156 10.77 3.70 -18.15
N PRO A 157 10.07 4.00 -19.25
CA PRO A 157 10.07 5.32 -19.85
C PRO A 157 9.80 6.42 -18.82
N GLY A 158 10.62 7.47 -18.83
CA GLY A 158 10.54 8.61 -17.92
C GLY A 158 11.26 8.42 -16.57
N LEU A 159 11.88 7.27 -16.33
CA LEU A 159 12.74 7.02 -15.16
C LEU A 159 14.17 6.71 -15.59
N LYS A 160 15.13 7.10 -14.77
CA LYS A 160 16.52 6.73 -14.91
C LYS A 160 16.84 5.47 -14.10
N PRO A 161 17.89 4.72 -14.45
CA PRO A 161 18.36 3.61 -13.64
C PRO A 161 18.57 4.05 -12.18
N LYS A 162 18.08 3.24 -11.24
CA LYS A 162 18.10 3.48 -9.77
C LYS A 162 17.18 4.58 -9.25
N ASP A 163 16.41 5.27 -10.09
CA ASP A 163 15.42 6.23 -9.59
C ASP A 163 14.44 5.55 -8.63
N LEU A 164 14.07 6.23 -7.55
CA LEU A 164 12.90 5.89 -6.77
C LEU A 164 11.66 6.18 -7.62
N CYS A 165 10.81 5.18 -7.83
CA CYS A 165 9.67 5.31 -8.76
C CYS A 165 8.59 6.28 -8.28
N GLY A 166 8.49 6.51 -6.97
CA GLY A 166 7.54 7.44 -6.39
C GLY A 166 6.09 6.94 -6.48
N ILE A 167 5.89 5.64 -6.58
CA ILE A 167 4.56 5.01 -6.75
C ILE A 167 3.55 5.49 -5.71
N PRO A 168 3.86 5.53 -4.40
CA PRO A 168 2.90 5.95 -3.38
C PRO A 168 2.33 7.33 -3.65
N TRP A 169 3.19 8.30 -3.92
CA TRP A 169 2.78 9.69 -4.14
C TRP A 169 2.12 9.90 -5.50
N ARG A 170 2.58 9.21 -6.56
CA ARG A 170 1.91 9.23 -7.87
C ARG A 170 0.46 8.76 -7.75
N LEU A 171 0.25 7.65 -7.02
CA LEU A 171 -1.10 7.13 -6.79
C LEU A 171 -1.93 8.06 -5.91
N ALA A 172 -1.36 8.59 -4.82
CA ALA A 172 -2.07 9.51 -3.93
C ALA A 172 -2.55 10.77 -4.67
N PHE A 173 -1.70 11.37 -5.52
CA PHE A 173 -2.07 12.54 -6.32
C PHE A 173 -3.06 12.20 -7.44
N ALA A 174 -2.95 11.03 -8.07
CA ALA A 174 -3.92 10.60 -9.06
C ALA A 174 -5.31 10.38 -8.46
N LEU A 175 -5.39 9.78 -7.27
CA LEU A 175 -6.64 9.63 -6.53
C LEU A 175 -7.20 10.99 -6.10
N GLN A 176 -6.33 11.91 -5.68
CA GLN A 176 -6.75 13.28 -5.35
C GLN A 176 -7.35 13.97 -6.58
N ALA A 177 -6.73 13.83 -7.75
CA ALA A 177 -7.25 14.35 -9.02
C ALA A 177 -8.56 13.68 -9.44
N ASP A 178 -8.77 12.40 -9.10
CA ASP A 178 -10.01 11.63 -9.31
C ASP A 178 -11.13 12.00 -8.30
N GLY A 179 -10.91 13.01 -7.45
CA GLY A 179 -11.91 13.55 -6.54
C GLY A 179 -11.91 12.98 -5.13
N TRP A 180 -10.88 12.22 -4.73
CA TRP A 180 -10.67 11.87 -3.33
C TRP A 180 -10.11 13.07 -2.54
N CYS A 181 -10.47 13.17 -1.27
CA CYS A 181 -9.81 14.08 -0.33
C CYS A 181 -8.61 13.36 0.29
N LEU A 182 -7.39 13.71 -0.11
CA LEU A 182 -6.16 13.23 0.52
C LEU A 182 -5.99 13.94 1.88
N ARG A 183 -6.10 13.18 2.98
CA ARG A 183 -6.18 13.74 4.34
C ARG A 183 -4.87 13.66 5.11
N SER A 184 -4.13 12.56 4.94
CA SER A 184 -2.85 12.36 5.64
C SER A 184 -1.98 11.36 4.91
N ASP A 185 -0.67 11.55 5.05
CA ASP A 185 0.41 10.64 4.70
C ASP A 185 0.99 10.04 5.99
N ILE A 186 0.56 8.87 6.35
CA ILE A 186 1.02 8.19 7.54
C ILE A 186 2.24 7.35 7.21
N ILE A 187 3.29 7.46 8.00
CA ILE A 187 4.51 6.66 7.88
C ILE A 187 4.38 5.41 8.75
N TRP A 188 4.29 4.25 8.13
CA TRP A 188 4.48 3.00 8.85
C TRP A 188 5.96 2.70 8.96
N HIS A 189 6.56 3.07 10.08
CA HIS A 189 7.94 2.77 10.42
C HIS A 189 8.09 1.32 10.90
N LYS A 190 8.99 0.57 10.26
CA LYS A 190 9.33 -0.82 10.57
C LYS A 190 10.64 -0.83 11.36
N PRO A 191 10.64 -1.10 12.69
CA PRO A 191 11.87 -1.07 13.49
C PRO A 191 12.85 -2.18 13.10
N ASN A 192 12.37 -3.25 12.46
CA ASN A 192 13.15 -4.38 11.96
C ASN A 192 12.83 -4.62 10.46
N PRO A 193 13.24 -3.71 9.56
CA PRO A 193 13.03 -3.90 8.13
C PRO A 193 13.84 -5.09 7.59
N MET A 194 13.42 -5.62 6.44
CA MET A 194 14.25 -6.61 5.74
C MET A 194 15.59 -5.98 5.36
N PRO A 195 16.72 -6.68 5.61
CA PRO A 195 18.04 -6.20 5.20
C PRO A 195 18.12 -6.03 3.68
N GLU A 196 18.74 -4.94 3.24
CA GLU A 196 19.02 -4.67 1.83
C GLU A 196 20.54 -4.61 1.60
N SER A 197 20.99 -5.32 0.57
CA SER A 197 22.43 -5.30 0.17
C SER A 197 22.80 -4.07 -0.66
N VAL A 198 22.24 -2.91 -0.33
CA VAL A 198 22.52 -1.64 -1.03
C VAL A 198 23.60 -0.85 -0.30
N ARG A 199 24.44 -0.16 -1.08
CA ARG A 199 25.59 0.60 -0.55
C ARG A 199 25.56 2.09 -0.89
N ASP A 200 24.63 2.51 -1.75
CA ASP A 200 24.54 3.85 -2.32
C ASP A 200 23.26 4.60 -1.91
N ARG A 201 22.49 4.06 -0.99
CA ARG A 201 21.33 4.68 -0.37
C ARG A 201 21.00 4.04 0.98
N PRO A 202 20.23 4.71 1.85
CA PRO A 202 19.73 4.10 3.07
C PRO A 202 18.82 2.89 2.78
N THR A 203 18.83 1.92 3.70
CA THR A 203 17.86 0.82 3.73
C THR A 203 16.45 1.37 3.98
N LYS A 204 15.48 0.93 3.20
CA LYS A 204 14.10 1.38 3.34
C LYS A 204 13.44 0.74 4.56
N SER A 205 13.10 1.56 5.55
CA SER A 205 12.53 1.12 6.84
C SER A 205 11.08 1.56 7.05
N HIS A 206 10.42 2.06 6.00
CA HIS A 206 9.03 2.51 6.10
C HIS A 206 8.22 2.24 4.84
N GLU A 207 6.92 2.26 5.01
CA GLU A 207 5.93 2.35 3.94
C GLU A 207 4.95 3.49 4.23
N TYR A 208 4.15 3.86 3.24
CA TYR A 208 3.10 4.87 3.40
C TYR A 208 1.75 4.21 3.67
N VAL A 209 0.96 4.84 4.53
CA VAL A 209 -0.47 4.57 4.69
C VAL A 209 -1.19 5.88 4.43
N PHE A 210 -1.80 6.03 3.26
CA PHE A 210 -2.57 7.24 2.97
C PHE A 210 -3.97 7.13 3.54
N LEU A 211 -4.39 8.16 4.26
CA LEU A 211 -5.78 8.37 4.63
C LEU A 211 -6.44 9.23 3.56
N LEU A 212 -7.40 8.64 2.86
CA LEU A 212 -8.26 9.35 1.92
C LEU A 212 -9.72 9.26 2.38
N SER A 213 -10.50 10.26 2.04
CA SER A 213 -11.93 10.28 2.33
C SER A 213 -12.75 10.62 1.08
N LYS A 214 -13.99 10.16 1.04
CA LYS A 214 -14.90 10.42 -0.08
C LYS A 214 -15.32 11.90 -0.14
N SER A 215 -15.36 12.56 1.01
CA SER A 215 -15.73 13.98 1.14
C SER A 215 -14.88 14.69 2.20
N ALA A 216 -14.93 16.02 2.23
CA ALA A 216 -14.19 16.82 3.21
C ALA A 216 -14.66 16.56 4.65
N ARG A 217 -15.93 16.19 4.82
CA ARG A 217 -16.49 15.75 6.12
C ARG A 217 -16.61 14.25 6.12
N TYR A 218 -15.89 13.58 7.02
CA TYR A 218 -15.83 12.14 7.12
C TYR A 218 -15.85 11.70 8.59
N PHE A 219 -16.16 10.43 8.81
CA PHE A 219 -16.16 9.86 10.15
C PHE A 219 -14.72 9.67 10.65
N TRP A 220 -14.47 10.15 11.87
CA TRP A 220 -13.22 10.01 12.58
C TRP A 220 -13.46 9.89 14.08
N ASP A 221 -13.18 8.71 14.65
CA ASP A 221 -13.24 8.52 16.10
C ASP A 221 -11.90 8.86 16.74
N GLN A 222 -11.76 10.11 17.15
CA GLN A 222 -10.54 10.61 17.78
C GLN A 222 -10.29 9.97 19.14
N GLU A 223 -11.33 9.67 19.90
CA GLU A 223 -11.18 9.14 21.26
C GLU A 223 -10.72 7.69 21.23
N ALA A 224 -11.22 6.89 20.29
CA ALA A 224 -10.84 5.48 20.14
C ALA A 224 -9.36 5.27 19.76
N VAL A 225 -8.70 6.30 19.22
CA VAL A 225 -7.31 6.21 18.73
C VAL A 225 -6.33 7.13 19.45
N ARG A 226 -6.71 7.68 20.62
CA ARG A 226 -5.77 8.48 21.40
C ARG A 226 -4.55 7.69 21.82
N GLU A 227 -3.40 8.33 21.72
CA GLU A 227 -2.16 7.78 22.29
C GLU A 227 -2.04 8.20 23.76
N GLY A 228 -1.71 7.25 24.63
CA GLY A 228 -1.36 7.57 26.00
C GLY A 228 -0.19 8.55 26.09
N TYR A 229 -0.10 9.27 27.18
CA TYR A 229 1.08 10.08 27.44
C TYR A 229 2.27 9.16 27.66
N ALA A 230 3.38 9.41 26.95
CA ALA A 230 4.56 8.56 26.99
C ALA A 230 5.34 8.60 28.34
N ASP A 231 4.96 9.52 29.24
CA ASP A 231 5.65 9.75 30.53
C ASP A 231 4.76 10.48 31.55
N ASP A 232 4.91 10.13 32.81
CA ASP A 232 4.45 10.89 33.99
C ASP A 232 5.05 12.31 34.08
N ARG A 233 5.79 12.79 33.05
CA ARG A 233 6.38 14.15 33.06
C ARG A 233 5.34 15.25 33.21
N ASN A 234 4.08 15.00 32.83
CA ASN A 234 3.01 15.96 33.11
C ASN A 234 2.64 16.01 34.58
N GLY A 235 2.75 14.91 35.33
CA GLY A 235 2.66 14.93 36.80
C GLY A 235 3.81 15.70 37.42
N ALA A 236 5.04 15.49 36.94
CA ALA A 236 6.23 16.16 37.47
C ALA A 236 6.29 17.66 37.08
N SER A 237 5.81 18.06 35.90
CA SER A 237 5.74 19.48 35.52
C SER A 237 4.68 20.25 36.32
N ASN A 238 3.52 19.62 36.56
CA ASN A 238 2.49 20.20 37.42
C ASN A 238 2.94 20.29 38.86
N ALA A 239 3.64 19.29 39.38
CA ALA A 239 4.21 19.33 40.74
C ALA A 239 5.33 20.36 40.86
N ARG A 240 6.15 20.60 39.81
CA ARG A 240 7.15 21.68 39.80
C ARG A 240 6.49 23.06 39.73
N SER A 241 5.48 23.23 38.93
CA SER A 241 4.73 24.49 38.83
C SER A 241 4.00 24.81 40.12
N HIS A 242 3.45 23.82 40.80
CA HIS A 242 2.77 23.98 42.06
C HIS A 242 3.78 24.34 43.20
N ARG A 243 4.91 23.66 43.28
CA ARG A 243 6.00 24.00 44.20
C ARG A 243 6.60 25.38 43.97
N TYR A 244 6.71 25.81 42.71
CA TYR A 244 7.20 27.15 42.42
C TYR A 244 6.19 28.24 42.79
N LEU A 245 4.91 28.01 42.64
CA LEU A 245 3.82 28.87 43.10
C LEU A 245 3.80 28.99 44.62
N GLU A 246 3.95 27.87 45.34
CA GLU A 246 4.03 27.86 46.82
C GLU A 246 5.29 28.57 47.33
N ALA A 247 6.42 28.43 46.64
CA ALA A 247 7.67 29.04 47.03
C ALA A 247 7.79 30.55 46.73
N THR A 248 7.14 31.02 45.66
CA THR A 248 7.37 32.38 45.12
C THR A 248 6.13 33.28 45.11
N GLY A 249 4.95 32.72 45.27
CA GLY A 249 3.68 33.46 45.16
C GLY A 249 3.41 34.06 43.79
N LYS A 250 4.31 33.84 42.81
CA LYS A 250 4.19 34.40 41.45
C LYS A 250 3.61 33.36 40.51
N ARG A 251 2.44 33.64 39.96
CA ARG A 251 1.93 32.90 38.79
C ARG A 251 2.90 33.11 37.63
N THR A 252 3.67 32.08 37.30
CA THR A 252 4.27 32.06 35.96
C THR A 252 3.13 32.15 34.97
N LYS A 253 3.25 32.98 33.93
CA LYS A 253 2.45 32.87 32.71
C LYS A 253 2.90 31.58 32.00
N SER A 254 2.74 30.44 32.68
CA SER A 254 2.66 29.19 31.99
C SER A 254 1.48 29.34 31.07
N THR A 255 1.73 29.31 29.78
CA THR A 255 0.72 28.99 28.80
C THR A 255 0.18 27.65 29.24
N THR A 256 -0.79 27.68 30.11
CA THR A 256 -1.63 26.53 30.39
C THR A 256 -2.38 26.35 29.10
N LEU A 257 -1.77 25.64 28.17
CA LEU A 257 -2.57 24.87 27.24
C LEU A 257 -3.52 24.13 28.15
N ALA A 258 -4.75 24.62 28.21
CA ALA A 258 -5.84 23.99 28.94
C ALA A 258 -5.85 22.54 28.44
N ILE A 259 -5.21 21.67 29.23
CA ILE A 259 -5.36 20.24 29.07
C ILE A 259 -6.83 20.04 29.35
N GLY A 260 -7.60 19.93 28.25
CA GLY A 260 -9.05 19.84 28.32
C GLY A 260 -9.41 18.76 29.33
N SER A 261 -10.18 19.18 30.30
CA SER A 261 -10.71 18.38 31.36
C SER A 261 -11.16 17.00 30.85
N GLY A 262 -10.55 15.95 31.33
CA GLY A 262 -11.08 14.60 31.25
C GLY A 262 -10.63 13.70 30.08
N LYS A 263 -9.80 14.15 29.14
CA LYS A 263 -9.32 13.31 28.03
C LYS A 263 -7.97 12.69 28.36
N SER A 264 -7.93 11.36 28.46
CA SER A 264 -6.70 10.62 28.72
C SER A 264 -5.91 10.42 27.42
N GLY A 265 -4.91 11.28 27.15
CA GLY A 265 -4.01 11.07 26.03
C GLY A 265 -3.97 12.23 25.02
N ARG A 266 -3.11 12.06 24.02
CA ARG A 266 -2.88 13.00 22.91
C ARG A 266 -3.46 12.46 21.61
N ASN A 267 -3.60 13.31 20.62
CA ASN A 267 -4.02 12.91 19.29
C ASN A 267 -3.04 11.92 18.68
N LEU A 268 -3.58 10.97 17.90
CA LEU A 268 -2.78 10.02 17.12
C LEU A 268 -1.83 10.77 16.17
N ARG A 269 -0.56 10.40 16.19
CA ARG A 269 0.47 10.98 15.32
C ARG A 269 0.58 10.21 13.99
N SER A 270 1.17 10.86 12.98
CA SER A 270 1.30 10.30 11.63
C SER A 270 2.51 9.36 11.44
N VAL A 271 3.33 9.11 12.46
CA VAL A 271 4.41 8.11 12.38
C VAL A 271 4.08 6.94 13.31
N TRP A 272 3.83 5.78 12.70
CA TRP A 272 3.45 4.57 13.42
C TRP A 272 4.61 3.58 13.43
N THR A 273 5.23 3.38 14.58
CA THR A 273 6.24 2.34 14.75
C THR A 273 5.54 1.02 15.08
N ILE A 274 5.46 0.16 14.09
CA ILE A 274 4.79 -1.14 14.20
C ILE A 274 5.69 -2.20 13.55
N PRO A 275 6.15 -3.21 14.31
CA PRO A 275 6.98 -4.28 13.75
C PRO A 275 6.16 -5.12 12.74
N PRO A 276 6.77 -5.54 11.62
CA PRO A 276 6.19 -6.56 10.76
C PRO A 276 5.89 -7.83 11.58
N ARG A 277 4.82 -8.51 11.23
CA ARG A 277 4.44 -9.79 11.87
C ARG A 277 4.39 -10.89 10.82
N ALA A 278 5.03 -12.01 11.12
CA ALA A 278 4.94 -13.18 10.27
C ALA A 278 3.50 -13.72 10.23
N PHE A 279 3.09 -14.18 9.07
CA PHE A 279 1.81 -14.85 8.85
C PHE A 279 2.08 -16.24 8.26
N HIS A 280 1.56 -17.27 8.91
CA HIS A 280 1.82 -18.67 8.53
C HIS A 280 0.92 -19.21 7.40
N GLY A 281 0.00 -18.38 6.89
CA GLY A 281 -0.87 -18.74 5.78
C GLY A 281 -0.21 -18.55 4.41
N ALA A 282 -0.96 -18.82 3.35
CA ALA A 282 -0.49 -18.75 1.96
C ALA A 282 -0.22 -17.34 1.42
N HIS A 283 -0.22 -16.30 2.24
CA HIS A 283 0.00 -14.91 1.83
C HIS A 283 1.26 -14.34 2.47
N PHE A 284 2.24 -13.94 1.65
CA PHE A 284 3.57 -13.54 2.11
C PHE A 284 3.71 -12.07 2.52
N ALA A 285 2.73 -11.22 2.23
CA ALA A 285 2.83 -9.78 2.40
C ALA A 285 1.59 -9.21 3.09
N THR A 286 1.30 -9.73 4.27
CA THR A 286 0.22 -9.20 5.10
C THR A 286 0.72 -8.03 5.95
N PHE A 287 -0.10 -7.00 6.08
CA PHE A 287 0.18 -5.94 7.05
C PHE A 287 -0.17 -6.39 8.49
N PRO A 288 0.50 -5.87 9.52
CA PRO A 288 0.30 -6.32 10.88
C PRO A 288 -1.10 -5.93 11.40
N PRO A 289 -1.76 -6.80 12.19
CA PRO A 289 -3.07 -6.52 12.77
C PRO A 289 -3.15 -5.19 13.53
N ALA A 290 -2.08 -4.80 14.23
CA ALA A 290 -2.03 -3.55 14.98
C ALA A 290 -2.21 -2.29 14.10
N MET A 291 -1.81 -2.34 12.81
CA MET A 291 -2.08 -1.27 11.87
C MET A 291 -3.55 -1.22 11.48
N VAL A 292 -4.13 -2.39 11.17
CA VAL A 292 -5.55 -2.51 10.80
C VAL A 292 -6.44 -2.07 11.95
N GLU A 293 -6.12 -2.47 13.17
CA GLU A 293 -6.86 -2.10 14.37
C GLU A 293 -6.95 -0.57 14.52
N ARG A 294 -5.85 0.16 14.32
CA ARG A 294 -5.86 1.63 14.35
C ARG A 294 -6.77 2.21 13.28
N CYS A 295 -6.68 1.70 12.04
CA CYS A 295 -7.51 2.17 10.94
C CYS A 295 -9.00 1.89 11.17
N VAL A 296 -9.34 0.70 11.68
CA VAL A 296 -10.72 0.34 12.03
C VAL A 296 -11.26 1.23 13.13
N LYS A 297 -10.51 1.38 14.24
CA LYS A 297 -10.93 2.23 15.37
C LYS A 297 -11.13 3.69 14.95
N ALA A 298 -10.26 4.23 14.10
CA ALA A 298 -10.39 5.60 13.64
C ALA A 298 -11.54 5.78 12.63
N GLY A 299 -11.73 4.82 11.73
CA GLY A 299 -12.62 4.95 10.56
C GLY A 299 -14.00 4.32 10.73
N THR A 300 -14.29 3.67 11.88
CA THR A 300 -15.59 3.02 12.14
C THR A 300 -16.04 3.26 13.58
N SER A 301 -17.35 3.40 13.78
CA SER A 301 -17.91 3.51 15.12
C SER A 301 -17.95 2.15 15.83
N GLU A 302 -17.59 2.11 17.11
CA GLU A 302 -17.73 0.95 17.98
C GLU A 302 -19.20 0.48 18.07
N ARG A 303 -20.13 1.43 18.05
CA ARG A 303 -21.57 1.19 18.16
C ARG A 303 -22.25 0.86 16.84
N GLY A 304 -21.48 0.92 15.72
CA GLY A 304 -22.02 0.69 14.38
C GLY A 304 -22.68 1.92 13.77
N ALA A 305 -23.69 1.70 12.96
CA ALA A 305 -24.40 2.75 12.23
C ALA A 305 -25.90 2.67 12.45
N CYS A 306 -26.55 3.83 12.46
CA CYS A 306 -28.01 3.91 12.57
C CYS A 306 -28.69 3.14 11.44
N PRO A 307 -29.61 2.21 11.72
CA PRO A 307 -30.26 1.42 10.67
C PRO A 307 -31.17 2.24 9.76
N GLN A 308 -31.62 3.40 10.20
CA GLN A 308 -32.51 4.25 9.41
C GLN A 308 -31.75 5.23 8.49
N CYS A 309 -30.76 5.96 9.01
CA CYS A 309 -30.03 6.98 8.23
C CYS A 309 -28.60 6.57 7.93
N GLY A 310 -28.12 5.46 8.45
CA GLY A 310 -26.79 4.96 8.24
C GLY A 310 -25.67 5.76 8.91
N LYS A 311 -25.91 6.85 9.61
CA LYS A 311 -24.83 7.58 10.31
C LYS A 311 -24.16 6.70 11.35
N ALA A 312 -22.84 6.81 11.46
CA ALA A 312 -22.09 6.22 12.57
C ALA A 312 -22.58 6.81 13.90
N TRP A 313 -22.71 5.95 14.91
CA TRP A 313 -23.18 6.34 16.25
C TRP A 313 -22.05 7.00 17.05
#